data_c2fd50329ed42feb30689d8c12e1b13e
#
_entry.id   c2fd50329ed42feb30689d8c12e1b13e
#
_cell.length_a   1.000
_cell.length_b   1.000
_cell.length_c   1.000
_cell.angle_alpha   90.00
_cell.angle_beta   90.00
_cell.angle_gamma   90.00
#
_symmetry.space_group_name_H-M   'P 1'
#
loop_
_entity.id
_entity.type
_entity.pdbx_description
1 polymer ?
#
loop_
_entity_poly.entity_id
_entity_poly.type
_entity_poly.pdbx_seq_one_letter_code
_entity_poly.pdbx_strand_id
1 'polypeptide(L)'
;VHTVEATSANVHDVTKTSKLLTGEEEVVYGDSGYLGAGKHDDAIIRNKAGRKIKYRINRRPSQVKKLSKSGQYAAKKAEHAKSSVRAKVEHAFGVVKKQLRFRKTRYRGLEKQKAKFNIMFALANLILADRPCLAA
;
A
#
# COMPACT_ATOMS: atom_id res chain seq x y z
N VAL A 1 -9.36 0.49 4.83
CA VAL A 1 -8.89 1.00 3.52
C VAL A 1 -9.65 2.27 3.21
N HIS A 2 -8.95 3.36 2.92
CA HIS A 2 -9.56 4.66 2.63
C HIS A 2 -9.76 4.85 1.13
N THR A 3 -8.72 4.62 0.35
CA THR A 3 -8.72 4.84 -1.10
C THR A 3 -8.33 3.57 -1.84
N VAL A 4 -9.01 3.30 -2.94
CA VAL A 4 -8.71 2.18 -3.84
C VAL A 4 -8.62 2.71 -5.26
N GLU A 5 -7.53 2.41 -5.95
CA GLU A 5 -7.35 2.75 -7.35
C GLU A 5 -7.16 1.46 -8.17
N ALA A 6 -7.89 1.35 -9.25
CA ALA A 6 -7.76 0.26 -10.19
C ALA A 6 -7.13 0.79 -11.49
N THR A 7 -6.13 0.10 -11.98
CA THR A 7 -5.40 0.47 -13.20
C THR A 7 -5.28 -0.72 -14.13
N SER A 8 -4.99 -0.46 -15.40
CA SER A 8 -4.57 -1.51 -16.33
C SER A 8 -3.16 -2.01 -15.97
N ALA A 9 -2.85 -3.25 -16.35
CA ALA A 9 -1.60 -3.93 -15.97
C ALA A 9 -0.30 -3.25 -16.44
N ASN A 10 -0.40 -2.37 -17.43
CA ASN A 10 0.74 -1.63 -17.98
C ASN A 10 1.05 -0.30 -17.25
N VAL A 11 0.26 0.07 -16.26
CA VAL A 11 0.48 1.31 -15.49
C VAL A 11 1.34 1.02 -14.26
N HIS A 12 2.43 1.75 -14.11
CA HIS A 12 3.30 1.61 -12.94
C HIS A 12 2.64 2.18 -11.68
N ASP A 13 2.69 1.44 -10.59
CA ASP A 13 2.07 1.80 -9.30
C ASP A 13 2.56 3.16 -8.78
N VAL A 14 3.83 3.50 -9.01
CA VAL A 14 4.42 4.77 -8.57
C VAL A 14 3.67 5.99 -9.11
N THR A 15 3.12 5.92 -10.33
CA THR A 15 2.39 7.02 -10.97
C THR A 15 1.01 7.27 -10.36
N LYS A 16 0.52 6.37 -9.50
CA LYS A 16 -0.78 6.47 -8.85
C LYS A 16 -0.69 6.82 -7.37
N THR A 17 0.53 6.97 -6.86
CA THR A 17 0.76 7.25 -5.44
C THR A 17 0.02 8.52 -4.98
N SER A 18 0.05 9.59 -5.77
CA SER A 18 -0.62 10.85 -5.45
C SER A 18 -2.13 10.70 -5.30
N LYS A 19 -2.76 9.81 -6.10
CA LYS A 19 -4.20 9.56 -6.05
C LYS A 19 -4.63 8.70 -4.84
N LEU A 20 -3.70 7.98 -4.26
CA LEU A 20 -3.95 7.15 -3.08
C LEU A 20 -3.85 7.95 -1.77
N LEU A 21 -3.17 9.09 -1.79
CA LEU A 21 -2.95 9.92 -0.61
C LEU A 21 -4.09 10.94 -0.44
N THR A 22 -4.50 11.15 0.81
CA THR A 22 -5.52 12.14 1.19
C THR A 22 -4.92 13.52 1.44
N GLY A 23 -3.59 13.57 1.59
CA GLY A 23 -2.84 14.74 1.98
C GLY A 23 -2.79 14.99 3.50
N GLU A 24 -3.25 14.05 4.30
CA GLU A 24 -3.19 14.13 5.78
C GLU A 24 -2.05 13.29 6.35
N GLU A 25 -1.44 12.43 5.53
CA GLU A 25 -0.42 11.48 5.93
C GLU A 25 0.87 12.19 6.35
N GLU A 26 1.49 11.71 7.44
CA GLU A 26 2.84 12.08 7.84
C GLU A 26 3.88 11.08 7.34
N VAL A 27 3.48 9.82 7.20
CA VAL A 27 4.35 8.72 6.76
C VAL A 27 3.62 7.83 5.77
N VAL A 28 4.27 7.52 4.67
CA VAL A 28 3.77 6.62 3.63
C VAL A 28 4.66 5.38 3.57
N TYR A 29 4.06 4.21 3.70
CA TYR A 29 4.75 2.94 3.55
C TYR A 29 4.38 2.29 2.22
N GLY A 30 5.38 1.82 1.48
CA GLY A 30 5.17 1.15 0.21
C GLY A 30 6.14 -0.02 0.03
N ASP A 31 5.82 -0.91 -0.91
CA ASP A 31 6.74 -1.95 -1.33
C ASP A 31 7.77 -1.41 -2.35
N SER A 32 8.62 -2.28 -2.86
CA SER A 32 9.66 -1.89 -3.80
C SER A 32 9.13 -1.42 -5.17
N GLY A 33 7.86 -1.65 -5.49
CA GLY A 33 7.20 -1.13 -6.68
C GLY A 33 6.99 0.38 -6.63
N TYR A 34 6.95 0.95 -5.42
CA TYR A 34 6.80 2.39 -5.17
C TYR A 34 8.14 3.13 -5.00
N LEU A 35 9.27 2.51 -5.36
CA LEU A 35 10.57 3.18 -5.30
C LEU A 35 10.56 4.43 -6.21
N GLY A 36 10.92 5.57 -5.61
CA GLY A 36 10.88 6.87 -6.29
C GLY A 36 9.58 7.65 -6.12
N ALA A 37 8.55 7.10 -5.48
CA ALA A 37 7.26 7.78 -5.31
C ALA A 37 7.37 9.21 -4.73
N GLY A 38 8.26 9.44 -3.77
CA GLY A 38 8.48 10.77 -3.19
C GLY A 38 9.33 11.73 -4.05
N LYS A 39 9.79 11.28 -5.23
CA LYS A 39 10.59 12.06 -6.18
C LYS A 39 9.89 12.22 -7.54
N HIS A 40 8.72 11.61 -7.70
CA HIS A 40 7.93 11.72 -8.91
C HIS A 40 7.36 13.12 -9.04
N ASP A 41 7.15 13.60 -10.27
CA ASP A 41 6.66 14.97 -10.53
C ASP A 41 5.33 15.27 -9.84
N ASP A 42 4.45 14.25 -9.74
CA ASP A 42 3.15 14.36 -9.06
C ASP A 42 3.20 14.04 -7.56
N ALA A 43 4.41 13.92 -6.97
CA ALA A 43 4.53 13.49 -5.57
C ALA A 43 3.99 14.56 -4.59
N ILE A 44 3.13 14.15 -3.68
CA ILE A 44 2.72 15.00 -2.56
C ILE A 44 3.84 14.98 -1.51
N ILE A 45 4.64 16.04 -1.48
CA ILE A 45 5.82 16.15 -0.61
C ILE A 45 5.43 16.64 0.79
N ARG A 46 4.39 17.47 0.88
CA ARG A 46 3.88 18.04 2.14
C ARG A 46 2.42 17.70 2.32
N ASN A 47 2.03 17.43 3.55
CA ASN A 47 0.63 17.23 3.88
C ASN A 47 -0.12 18.57 4.01
N LYS A 48 -1.44 18.51 4.20
CA LYS A 48 -2.31 19.70 4.36
C LYS A 48 -1.89 20.61 5.53
N ALA A 49 -1.22 20.04 6.55
CA ALA A 49 -0.66 20.80 7.67
C ALA A 49 0.74 21.38 7.37
N GLY A 50 1.22 21.33 6.12
CA GLY A 50 2.53 21.84 5.70
C GLY A 50 3.72 20.98 6.10
N ARG A 51 3.53 19.85 6.80
CA ARG A 51 4.59 18.96 7.26
C ARG A 51 5.08 18.07 6.12
N LYS A 52 6.38 17.82 6.06
CA LYS A 52 6.99 16.94 5.05
C LYS A 52 6.58 15.49 5.26
N ILE A 53 6.04 14.86 4.23
CA ILE A 53 5.69 13.44 4.23
C ILE A 53 6.95 12.58 4.13
N LYS A 54 7.06 11.58 5.01
CA LYS A 54 8.18 10.62 5.04
C LYS A 54 7.81 9.38 4.24
N TYR A 55 8.40 9.18 3.06
CA TYR A 55 8.22 7.98 2.25
C TYR A 55 9.14 6.85 2.75
N ARG A 56 8.58 5.81 3.34
CA ARG A 56 9.28 4.62 3.85
C ARG A 56 9.03 3.43 2.93
N ILE A 57 9.65 3.47 1.76
CA ILE A 57 9.52 2.42 0.74
C ILE A 57 10.54 1.30 1.01
N ASN A 58 10.12 0.04 0.81
CA ASN A 58 11.01 -1.11 0.94
C ASN A 58 12.05 -1.12 -0.19
N ARG A 59 13.28 -1.48 0.15
CA ARG A 59 14.36 -1.68 -0.83
C ARG A 59 14.16 -2.98 -1.60
N ARG A 60 14.64 -3.03 -2.84
CA ARG A 60 14.69 -4.28 -3.59
C ARG A 60 15.68 -5.25 -2.92
N PRO A 61 15.40 -6.56 -2.87
CA PRO A 61 16.32 -7.55 -2.28
C PRO A 61 17.73 -7.50 -2.86
N SER A 62 17.86 -7.20 -4.16
CA SER A 62 19.14 -7.02 -4.83
C SER A 62 19.99 -5.87 -4.28
N GLN A 63 19.34 -4.79 -3.85
CA GLN A 63 20.03 -3.65 -3.24
C GLN A 63 20.53 -3.98 -1.82
N VAL A 64 19.75 -4.76 -1.07
CA VAL A 64 20.16 -5.23 0.27
C VAL A 64 21.34 -6.18 0.18
N LYS A 65 21.36 -7.09 -0.81
CA LYS A 65 22.46 -8.04 -1.04
C LYS A 65 23.80 -7.37 -1.36
N LYS A 66 23.81 -6.15 -1.90
CA LYS A 66 25.02 -5.39 -2.24
C LYS A 66 25.69 -4.73 -1.02
N LEU A 67 25.06 -4.72 0.13
CA LEU A 67 25.60 -4.14 1.36
C LEU A 67 26.58 -5.10 2.02
N SER A 68 27.45 -4.58 2.90
CA SER A 68 28.31 -5.39 3.78
C SER A 68 27.47 -6.30 4.68
N LYS A 69 28.05 -7.37 5.24
CA LYS A 69 27.31 -8.31 6.12
C LYS A 69 26.59 -7.60 7.28
N SER A 70 27.26 -6.66 7.94
CA SER A 70 26.67 -5.86 9.01
C SER A 70 25.55 -4.96 8.48
N GLY A 71 25.77 -4.30 7.33
CA GLY A 71 24.75 -3.48 6.66
C GLY A 71 23.53 -4.27 6.22
N GLN A 72 23.70 -5.53 5.79
CA GLN A 72 22.57 -6.41 5.43
C GLN A 72 21.70 -6.74 6.63
N TYR A 73 22.30 -7.00 7.81
CA TYR A 73 21.55 -7.28 9.02
C TYR A 73 20.69 -6.08 9.43
N ALA A 74 21.29 -4.90 9.52
CA ALA A 74 20.56 -3.66 9.84
C ALA A 74 19.48 -3.33 8.81
N ALA A 75 19.77 -3.49 7.51
CA ALA A 75 18.80 -3.31 6.45
C ALA A 75 17.62 -4.29 6.57
N LYS A 76 17.88 -5.59 6.77
CA LYS A 76 16.82 -6.60 6.94
C LYS A 76 15.90 -6.27 8.11
N LYS A 77 16.45 -5.85 9.27
CA LYS A 77 15.66 -5.44 10.42
C LYS A 77 14.77 -4.23 10.10
N ALA A 78 15.32 -3.21 9.42
CA ALA A 78 14.56 -2.05 9.00
C ALA A 78 13.48 -2.39 7.97
N GLU A 79 13.77 -3.25 6.99
CA GLU A 79 12.82 -3.70 5.99
C GLU A 79 11.70 -4.55 6.62
N HIS A 80 12.02 -5.40 7.59
CA HIS A 80 11.02 -6.16 8.34
C HIS A 80 10.06 -5.24 9.11
N ALA A 81 10.57 -4.21 9.78
CA ALA A 81 9.73 -3.23 10.47
C ALA A 81 8.75 -2.51 9.53
N LYS A 82 9.21 -2.11 8.33
CA LYS A 82 8.34 -1.53 7.29
C LYS A 82 7.27 -2.52 6.82
N SER A 83 7.67 -3.76 6.56
CA SER A 83 6.77 -4.83 6.09
C SER A 83 5.70 -5.16 7.13
N SER A 84 6.03 -5.14 8.42
CA SER A 84 5.08 -5.34 9.52
C SER A 84 3.96 -4.29 9.51
N VAL A 85 4.30 -3.02 9.27
CA VAL A 85 3.27 -1.96 9.13
C VAL A 85 2.41 -2.19 7.88
N ARG A 86 3.01 -2.59 6.76
CA ARG A 86 2.28 -2.89 5.51
C ARG A 86 1.36 -4.09 5.63
N ALA A 87 1.71 -5.08 6.44
CA ALA A 87 0.89 -6.27 6.66
C ALA A 87 -0.56 -5.93 7.09
N LYS A 88 -0.77 -4.77 7.72
CA LYS A 88 -2.13 -4.30 8.05
C LYS A 88 -3.03 -4.14 6.81
N VAL A 89 -2.49 -3.71 5.69
CA VAL A 89 -3.23 -3.58 4.43
C VAL A 89 -3.57 -4.96 3.86
N GLU A 90 -2.69 -5.93 4.05
CA GLU A 90 -2.90 -7.31 3.59
C GLU A 90 -4.10 -7.98 4.27
N HIS A 91 -4.47 -7.56 5.49
CA HIS A 91 -5.67 -8.05 6.18
C HIS A 91 -6.94 -7.70 5.39
N ALA A 92 -7.07 -6.48 4.87
CA ALA A 92 -8.21 -6.09 4.04
C ALA A 92 -8.25 -6.90 2.73
N PHE A 93 -7.11 -7.11 2.07
CA PHE A 93 -7.02 -8.01 0.90
C PHE A 93 -7.36 -9.45 1.26
N GLY A 94 -6.97 -9.91 2.45
CA GLY A 94 -7.33 -11.24 2.97
C GLY A 94 -8.85 -11.41 3.09
N VAL A 95 -9.56 -10.42 3.62
CA VAL A 95 -11.04 -10.42 3.69
C VAL A 95 -11.64 -10.47 2.29
N VAL A 96 -11.19 -9.60 1.37
CA VAL A 96 -11.69 -9.55 0.00
C VAL A 96 -11.50 -10.89 -0.72
N LYS A 97 -10.33 -11.52 -0.59
CA LYS A 97 -10.03 -12.81 -1.25
C LYS A 97 -10.71 -13.99 -0.59
N LYS A 98 -10.69 -14.10 0.75
CA LYS A 98 -11.14 -15.29 1.49
C LYS A 98 -12.62 -15.22 1.82
N GLN A 99 -13.11 -14.12 2.40
CA GLN A 99 -14.50 -14.01 2.88
C GLN A 99 -15.43 -13.54 1.76
N LEU A 100 -15.05 -12.50 1.01
CA LEU A 100 -15.85 -12.02 -0.12
C LEU A 100 -15.59 -12.82 -1.42
N ARG A 101 -14.76 -13.87 -1.34
CA ARG A 101 -14.51 -14.86 -2.40
C ARG A 101 -14.08 -14.23 -3.75
N PHE A 102 -13.35 -13.13 -3.70
CA PHE A 102 -12.81 -12.54 -4.91
C PHE A 102 -11.68 -13.41 -5.46
N ARG A 103 -11.91 -14.04 -6.62
CA ARG A 103 -10.92 -14.90 -7.29
C ARG A 103 -10.32 -14.26 -8.52
N LYS A 104 -11.15 -13.63 -9.35
CA LYS A 104 -10.73 -12.97 -10.59
C LYS A 104 -11.70 -11.87 -11.01
N THR A 105 -11.24 -10.99 -11.86
CA THR A 105 -12.08 -9.98 -12.50
C THR A 105 -13.06 -10.67 -13.48
N ARG A 106 -14.36 -10.34 -13.38
CA ARG A 106 -15.40 -10.88 -14.25
C ARG A 106 -16.01 -9.83 -15.17
N TYR A 107 -15.94 -8.56 -14.78
CA TYR A 107 -16.52 -7.49 -15.56
C TYR A 107 -15.50 -6.95 -16.56
N ARG A 108 -15.97 -6.64 -17.76
CA ARG A 108 -15.19 -5.88 -18.74
C ARG A 108 -15.28 -4.38 -18.42
N GLY A 109 -14.18 -3.68 -18.60
CA GLY A 109 -14.08 -2.24 -18.36
C GLY A 109 -13.57 -1.89 -16.96
N LEU A 110 -12.67 -0.92 -16.92
CA LEU A 110 -11.94 -0.50 -15.72
C LEU A 110 -12.87 0.13 -14.68
N GLU A 111 -13.83 0.95 -15.11
CA GLU A 111 -14.78 1.63 -14.23
C GLU A 111 -15.67 0.64 -13.44
N LYS A 112 -16.16 -0.41 -14.11
CA LYS A 112 -16.94 -1.46 -13.45
C LYS A 112 -16.11 -2.23 -12.42
N GLN A 113 -14.84 -2.47 -12.72
CA GLN A 113 -13.91 -3.12 -11.78
C GLN A 113 -13.59 -2.22 -10.59
N LYS A 114 -13.38 -0.93 -10.82
CA LYS A 114 -13.16 0.07 -9.76
C LYS A 114 -14.37 0.16 -8.84
N ALA A 115 -15.57 0.28 -9.37
CA ALA A 115 -16.80 0.29 -8.59
C ALA A 115 -16.93 -0.98 -7.73
N LYS A 116 -16.68 -2.16 -8.31
CA LYS A 116 -16.68 -3.43 -7.58
C LYS A 116 -15.67 -3.45 -6.45
N PHE A 117 -14.42 -3.03 -6.69
CA PHE A 117 -13.40 -3.00 -5.65
C PHE A 117 -13.77 -2.02 -4.53
N ASN A 118 -14.30 -0.85 -4.85
CA ASN A 118 -14.76 0.10 -3.84
C ASN A 118 -15.80 -0.53 -2.90
N ILE A 119 -16.80 -1.22 -3.44
CA ILE A 119 -17.82 -1.92 -2.64
C ILE A 119 -17.18 -3.05 -1.81
N MET A 120 -16.29 -3.86 -2.39
CA MET A 120 -15.66 -4.96 -1.68
C MET A 120 -14.76 -4.47 -0.54
N PHE A 121 -14.01 -3.40 -0.74
CA PHE A 121 -13.17 -2.84 0.32
C PHE A 121 -13.98 -2.08 1.38
N ALA A 122 -15.11 -1.47 1.03
CA ALA A 122 -16.05 -0.92 2.00
C ALA A 122 -16.61 -2.02 2.91
N LEU A 123 -17.07 -3.14 2.33
CA LEU A 123 -17.50 -4.31 3.10
C LEU A 123 -16.36 -4.91 3.94
N ALA A 124 -15.14 -4.99 3.41
CA ALA A 124 -13.99 -5.46 4.15
C ALA A 124 -13.69 -4.56 5.36
N ASN A 125 -13.84 -3.25 5.22
CA ASN A 125 -13.67 -2.31 6.34
C ASN A 125 -14.72 -2.56 7.43
N LEU A 126 -15.99 -2.78 7.08
CA LEU A 126 -17.05 -3.13 8.04
C LEU A 126 -16.74 -4.43 8.78
N ILE A 127 -16.35 -5.48 8.07
CA ILE A 127 -15.99 -6.78 8.65
C ILE A 127 -14.79 -6.65 9.60
N LEU A 128 -13.81 -5.80 9.26
CA LEU A 128 -12.63 -5.58 10.10
C LEU A 128 -12.93 -4.70 11.31
N ALA A 129 -13.87 -3.76 11.19
CA ALA A 129 -14.30 -2.91 12.29
C ALA A 129 -15.11 -3.67 13.35
N ASP A 130 -15.90 -4.68 12.93
CA ASP A 130 -16.70 -5.53 13.82
C ASP A 130 -15.86 -6.56 14.60
N ARG A 131 -14.60 -6.78 14.19
CA ARG A 131 -13.69 -7.63 14.96
C ARG A 131 -13.16 -6.86 16.16
N PRO A 132 -13.43 -7.31 17.41
CA PRO A 132 -12.74 -6.73 18.55
C PRO A 132 -11.24 -6.81 18.28
N CYS A 133 -10.52 -5.70 18.49
CA CYS A 133 -9.06 -5.72 18.51
C CYS A 133 -8.69 -6.78 19.53
N LEU A 134 -8.27 -7.95 19.08
CA LEU A 134 -7.55 -8.89 19.91
C LEU A 134 -6.28 -8.14 20.29
N ALA A 135 -6.33 -7.55 21.49
CA ALA A 135 -5.17 -7.00 22.13
C ALA A 135 -4.18 -8.15 22.26
N ALA A 136 -3.10 -8.06 21.48
CA ALA A 136 -1.96 -8.92 21.63
C ALA A 136 -1.14 -8.46 22.83
#